data_9a60e50e47b589e1a63e48e39451027d
#
_entry.id   9a60e50e47b589e1a63e48e39451027d
#
_cell.length_a   1.000
_cell.length_b   1.000
_cell.length_c   1.000
_cell.angle_alpha   90.00
_cell.angle_beta   90.00
_cell.angle_gamma   90.00
#
_symmetry.space_group_name_H-M   'P 1'
#
loop_
_entity.id
_entity.type
_entity.pdbx_description
1 polymer ?
#
loop_
_entity_poly.entity_id
_entity_poly.type
_entity_poly.pdbx_seq_one_letter_code
_entity_poly.pdbx_strand_id
1 'polypeptide(L)' 'MKAEYKFREKITDDIVDAHETIRVTAKALTEGKIDKASALDNLARALKKLESAKYYIERG' A
#
# COMPACT_ATOMS: atom_id res chain seq x y z
N MET A 1 1.05 -26.12 6.98
CA MET A 1 1.86 -25.41 7.95
C MET A 1 1.62 -23.92 7.86
N LYS A 2 1.59 -23.28 9.00
CA LYS A 2 1.26 -21.88 9.07
C LYS A 2 2.51 -21.05 9.30
N ALA A 3 2.75 -20.05 8.45
CA ALA A 3 3.85 -19.12 8.66
C ALA A 3 3.44 -18.08 9.69
N GLU A 4 4.35 -17.76 10.59
CA GLU A 4 4.07 -16.75 11.59
C GLU A 4 5.06 -15.62 11.44
N TYR A 5 4.55 -14.40 11.52
CA TYR A 5 5.35 -13.20 11.37
C TYR A 5 5.27 -12.37 12.64
N LYS A 6 6.42 -11.94 13.13
CA LYS A 6 6.51 -11.18 14.35
C LYS A 6 5.69 -9.88 14.27
N PHE A 7 5.65 -9.26 13.10
CA PHE A 7 4.97 -7.99 12.89
C PHE A 7 3.72 -8.15 12.05
N ARG A 8 2.98 -9.24 12.27
CA ARG A 8 1.85 -9.58 11.40
C ARG A 8 0.82 -8.47 11.25
N GLU A 9 0.45 -7.82 12.35
CA GLU A 9 -0.55 -6.76 12.28
C GLU A 9 -0.04 -5.55 11.51
N LYS A 10 1.21 -5.18 11.76
CA LYS A 10 1.82 -4.06 11.06
C LYS A 10 1.90 -4.34 9.55
N ILE A 11 2.32 -5.54 9.19
CA ILE A 11 2.42 -5.96 7.79
C ILE A 11 1.05 -5.90 7.13
N THR A 12 0.04 -6.48 7.78
CA THR A 12 -1.31 -6.50 7.24
C THR A 12 -1.86 -5.09 7.06
N ASP A 13 -1.65 -4.21 8.06
CA ASP A 13 -2.11 -2.83 7.98
C ASP A 13 -1.46 -2.10 6.81
N ASP A 14 -0.16 -2.28 6.62
CA ASP A 14 0.54 -1.64 5.52
C ASP A 14 -0.01 -2.08 4.17
N ILE A 15 -0.28 -3.38 4.03
CA ILE A 15 -0.81 -3.90 2.77
C ILE A 15 -2.22 -3.40 2.52
N VAL A 16 -3.07 -3.38 3.55
CA VAL A 16 -4.43 -2.88 3.42
C VAL A 16 -4.42 -1.40 3.04
N ASP A 17 -3.57 -0.60 3.68
CA ASP A 17 -3.45 0.81 3.37
C ASP A 17 -3.00 1.04 1.92
N ALA A 18 -2.00 0.27 1.48
CA ALA A 18 -1.50 0.38 0.10
C ALA A 18 -2.60 0.01 -0.88
N HIS A 19 -3.31 -1.07 -0.61
CA HIS A 19 -4.39 -1.54 -1.48
C HIS A 19 -5.49 -0.50 -1.61
N GLU A 20 -5.90 0.08 -0.48
CA GLU A 20 -6.94 1.10 -0.47
C GLU A 20 -6.53 2.33 -1.27
N THR A 21 -5.30 2.80 -1.07
CA THR A 21 -4.79 3.96 -1.79
C THR A 21 -4.75 3.69 -3.29
N ILE A 22 -4.30 2.50 -3.69
CA ILE A 22 -4.23 2.14 -5.10
C ILE A 22 -5.63 2.08 -5.69
N ARG A 23 -6.57 1.46 -4.99
CA ARG A 23 -7.94 1.31 -5.46
C ARG A 23 -8.62 2.67 -5.64
N VAL A 24 -8.49 3.54 -4.66
CA VAL A 24 -9.08 4.88 -4.73
C VAL A 24 -8.46 5.69 -5.88
N THR A 25 -7.14 5.58 -6.04
CA THR A 25 -6.44 6.28 -7.10
C THR A 25 -6.90 5.79 -8.48
N ALA A 26 -7.04 4.47 -8.64
CA ALA A 26 -7.50 3.90 -9.90
C ALA A 26 -8.90 4.39 -10.24
N LYS A 27 -9.80 4.42 -9.26
CA LYS A 27 -11.15 4.91 -9.48
C LYS A 27 -11.15 6.38 -9.88
N ALA A 28 -10.36 7.19 -9.19
CA ALA A 28 -10.29 8.63 -9.48
C ALA A 28 -9.73 8.87 -10.89
N LEU A 29 -8.75 8.07 -11.31
CA LEU A 29 -8.21 8.18 -12.67
C LEU A 29 -9.26 7.84 -13.71
N THR A 30 -10.01 6.76 -13.48
CA THR A 30 -11.06 6.33 -14.38
C THR A 30 -12.12 7.44 -14.55
N GLU A 31 -12.43 8.14 -13.46
CA GLU A 31 -13.45 9.18 -13.47
C GLU A 31 -12.91 10.55 -13.87
N GLY A 32 -11.61 10.65 -14.06
CA GLY A 32 -10.97 11.90 -14.43
C GLY A 32 -10.99 12.94 -13.32
N LYS A 33 -11.01 12.50 -12.08
CA LYS A 33 -11.14 13.39 -10.91
C LYS A 33 -9.83 13.66 -10.19
N ILE A 34 -8.71 13.20 -10.74
CA ILE A 34 -7.42 13.38 -10.09
C ILE A 34 -6.41 13.80 -11.16
N ASP A 35 -5.56 14.73 -10.82
CA ASP A 35 -4.53 15.17 -11.76
C ASP A 35 -3.31 14.26 -11.67
N LYS A 36 -2.42 14.44 -12.63
CA LYS A 36 -1.23 13.60 -12.76
C LYS A 36 -0.36 13.64 -11.51
N ALA A 37 -0.11 14.84 -10.99
CA ALA A 37 0.78 15.00 -9.83
C ALA A 37 0.21 14.29 -8.62
N SER A 38 -1.09 14.44 -8.37
CA SER A 38 -1.73 13.79 -7.23
C SER A 38 -1.75 12.28 -7.39
N ALA A 39 -2.00 11.79 -8.60
CA ALA A 39 -2.00 10.36 -8.85
C ALA A 39 -0.63 9.76 -8.56
N LEU A 40 0.43 10.41 -9.04
CA LEU A 40 1.79 9.93 -8.80
C LEU A 40 2.15 9.97 -7.32
N ASP A 41 1.72 11.01 -6.61
CA ASP A 41 1.95 11.11 -5.18
C ASP A 41 1.26 9.98 -4.42
N ASN A 42 0.01 9.68 -4.77
CA ASN A 42 -0.72 8.58 -4.14
C ASN A 42 -0.02 7.25 -4.36
N LEU A 43 0.45 7.01 -5.59
CA LEU A 43 1.16 5.76 -5.88
C LEU A 43 2.48 5.67 -5.13
N ALA A 44 3.17 6.79 -4.98
CA ALA A 44 4.42 6.81 -4.21
C ALA A 44 4.16 6.44 -2.74
N ARG A 45 3.05 6.93 -2.18
CA ARG A 45 2.70 6.59 -0.80
C ARG A 45 2.34 5.12 -0.66
N ALA A 46 1.60 4.57 -1.63
CA ALA A 46 1.26 3.15 -1.61
C ALA A 46 2.52 2.30 -1.67
N LEU A 47 3.46 2.68 -2.54
CA LEU A 47 4.72 1.96 -2.65
C LEU A 47 5.50 1.97 -1.35
N LYS A 48 5.50 3.11 -0.66
CA LYS A 48 6.17 3.23 0.63
C LYS A 48 5.58 2.26 1.64
N LYS A 49 4.26 2.12 1.65
CA LYS A 49 3.61 1.17 2.55
C LYS A 49 4.00 -0.27 2.21
N LEU A 50 4.08 -0.58 0.93
CA LEU A 50 4.49 -1.93 0.51
C LEU A 50 5.93 -2.21 0.88
N GLU A 51 6.81 -1.21 0.78
CA GLU A 51 8.20 -1.37 1.19
C GLU A 51 8.30 -1.59 2.70
N SER A 52 7.46 -0.91 3.46
CA SER A 52 7.39 -1.11 4.90
C SER A 52 6.97 -2.54 5.23
N ALA A 53 5.93 -3.04 4.53
CA ALA A 53 5.47 -4.41 4.74
C ALA A 53 6.60 -5.40 4.43
N LYS A 54 7.31 -5.19 3.33
CA LYS A 54 8.41 -6.05 2.95
C LYS A 54 9.49 -6.07 4.04
N TYR A 55 9.82 -4.89 4.54
CA TYR A 55 10.83 -4.75 5.59
C TYR A 55 10.45 -5.59 6.83
N TYR A 56 9.20 -5.49 7.26
CA TYR A 56 8.77 -6.20 8.45
C TYR A 56 8.61 -7.71 8.22
N ILE A 57 8.27 -8.12 7.01
CA ILE A 57 8.25 -9.55 6.67
C ILE A 57 9.65 -10.12 6.80
N GLU A 58 10.65 -9.41 6.30
CA GLU A 58 12.03 -9.88 6.34
C GLU A 58 12.58 -9.90 7.76
N ARG A 59 12.08 -9.04 8.62
CA ARG A 59 12.52 -8.98 10.01
C ARG A 59 11.91 -10.08 10.87
N GLY A 60 10.70 -10.46 10.54
CA GLY A 60 9.97 -11.45 11.30
C GLY A 60 10.29 -12.85 10.88
#